data_df63f696e8315016ea9a8c0bccda4946
#
_entry.id   df63f696e8315016ea9a8c0bccda4946
#
_cell.length_a   1.000
_cell.length_b   1.000
_cell.length_c   1.000
_cell.angle_alpha   90.00
_cell.angle_beta   90.00
_cell.angle_gamma   90.00
#
_symmetry.space_group_name_H-M   'P 1'
#
loop_
_entity.id
_entity.type
_entity.pdbx_description
1 polymer ?
#
loop_
_entity_poly.entity_id
_entity_poly.type
_entity_poly.pdbx_seq_one_letter_code
_entity_poly.pdbx_strand_id
1 'polypeptide(L)'
;YVEGVTAAEIADDFPVEAIRAQAVAARTYAVYKQSRGRPAEHPDADVCDDYSHCAAYQPDAVKTFSTGYSRIRKAVKDTAGQILTCDGAPIAAVFHCVSGPKTESAADVWGEDIPYLQSVVSPGGTQYAGYESEVTLTADAFREKVAQTLPKADVSGTPDRWFASSVRSAAGGVKTVKLGGVTVEGTAVRALFGLQSTNFTITTTEDSITFHTIGYGHGVGLSQYGAKYMAEQGYDYTEILAHYYPNTELRLESGE
;
A
#
# COMPACT_ATOMS: atom_id res chain seq x y z
N TYR A 1 -19.97 4.00 3.64
CA TYR A 1 -18.76 3.78 2.86
C TYR A 1 -17.58 3.38 3.76
N VAL A 2 -17.23 4.17 4.79
CA VAL A 2 -16.08 3.91 5.67
C VAL A 2 -16.13 2.52 6.32
N GLU A 3 -17.32 2.05 6.78
CA GLU A 3 -17.46 0.69 7.31
C GLU A 3 -17.09 -0.39 6.27
N GLY A 4 -17.60 -0.25 5.04
CA GLY A 4 -17.34 -1.22 3.97
C GLY A 4 -15.88 -1.23 3.54
N VAL A 5 -15.22 -0.07 3.46
CA VAL A 5 -13.77 0.02 3.18
C VAL A 5 -12.98 -0.59 4.33
N THR A 6 -13.25 -0.18 5.58
CA THR A 6 -12.50 -0.71 6.73
C THR A 6 -12.63 -2.24 6.83
N ALA A 7 -13.81 -2.80 6.54
CA ALA A 7 -14.05 -4.24 6.56
C ALA A 7 -13.40 -5.00 5.39
N ALA A 8 -13.16 -4.33 4.25
CA ALA A 8 -12.45 -4.93 3.13
C ALA A 8 -10.93 -4.93 3.34
N GLU A 9 -10.42 -3.96 4.10
CA GLU A 9 -9.00 -3.66 4.20
C GLU A 9 -8.34 -4.25 5.45
N ILE A 10 -9.08 -4.43 6.56
CA ILE A 10 -8.51 -4.91 7.82
C ILE A 10 -9.35 -6.03 8.42
N ALA A 11 -8.69 -7.04 8.96
CA ALA A 11 -9.37 -8.15 9.62
C ALA A 11 -9.99 -7.71 10.96
N ASP A 12 -11.15 -8.26 11.29
CA ASP A 12 -11.93 -7.91 12.50
C ASP A 12 -11.28 -8.39 13.81
N ASP A 13 -10.29 -9.28 13.73
CA ASP A 13 -9.50 -9.77 14.87
C ASP A 13 -8.33 -8.84 15.23
N PHE A 14 -8.08 -7.81 14.45
CA PHE A 14 -7.05 -6.82 14.78
C PHE A 14 -7.37 -6.08 16.08
N PRO A 15 -6.36 -5.58 16.82
CA PRO A 15 -6.58 -4.69 17.97
C PRO A 15 -7.46 -3.49 17.61
N VAL A 16 -8.34 -3.09 18.52
CA VAL A 16 -9.32 -2.02 18.23
C VAL A 16 -8.68 -0.70 17.82
N GLU A 17 -7.49 -0.39 18.34
CA GLU A 17 -6.77 0.84 17.99
C GLU A 17 -6.25 0.82 16.55
N ALA A 18 -5.83 -0.34 16.04
CA ALA A 18 -5.48 -0.50 14.63
C ALA A 18 -6.71 -0.35 13.72
N ILE A 19 -7.87 -0.90 14.12
CA ILE A 19 -9.13 -0.75 13.36
C ILE A 19 -9.58 0.73 13.37
N ARG A 20 -9.45 1.45 14.48
CA ARG A 20 -9.74 2.89 14.58
C ARG A 20 -8.83 3.71 13.67
N ALA A 21 -7.51 3.42 13.68
CA ALA A 21 -6.56 4.08 12.79
C ALA A 21 -6.90 3.87 11.31
N GLN A 22 -7.24 2.64 10.92
CA GLN A 22 -7.69 2.30 9.56
C GLN A 22 -8.98 3.04 9.19
N ALA A 23 -9.95 3.12 10.10
CA ALA A 23 -11.21 3.82 9.86
C ALA A 23 -11.03 5.33 9.64
N VAL A 24 -10.14 5.97 10.42
CA VAL A 24 -9.78 7.38 10.22
C VAL A 24 -9.05 7.57 8.90
N ALA A 25 -8.08 6.72 8.56
CA ALA A 25 -7.36 6.79 7.29
C ALA A 25 -8.31 6.64 6.09
N ALA A 26 -9.21 5.64 6.11
CA ALA A 26 -10.19 5.41 5.05
C ALA A 26 -11.16 6.59 4.89
N ARG A 27 -11.63 7.18 5.99
CA ARG A 27 -12.48 8.38 5.97
C ARG A 27 -11.73 9.57 5.41
N THR A 28 -10.53 9.81 5.88
CA THR A 28 -9.68 10.91 5.41
C THR A 28 -9.43 10.81 3.91
N TYR A 29 -9.12 9.61 3.42
CA TYR A 29 -8.91 9.38 1.99
C TYR A 29 -10.20 9.64 1.17
N ALA A 30 -11.36 9.22 1.67
CA ALA A 30 -12.64 9.50 1.01
C ALA A 30 -12.94 11.01 0.93
N VAL A 31 -12.74 11.75 2.03
CA VAL A 31 -12.90 13.21 2.07
C VAL A 31 -11.87 13.91 1.16
N TYR A 32 -10.62 13.43 1.15
CA TYR A 32 -9.61 13.92 0.22
C TYR A 32 -10.06 13.73 -1.26
N LYS A 33 -10.54 12.55 -1.63
CA LYS A 33 -11.05 12.29 -3.00
C LYS A 33 -12.22 13.22 -3.34
N GLN A 34 -13.17 13.40 -2.41
CA GLN A 34 -14.30 14.30 -2.57
C GLN A 34 -13.85 15.75 -2.81
N SER A 35 -12.84 16.23 -2.08
CA SER A 35 -12.31 17.59 -2.23
C SER A 35 -11.62 17.82 -3.58
N ARG A 36 -11.22 16.75 -4.28
CA ARG A 36 -10.59 16.82 -5.61
C ARG A 36 -11.61 16.82 -6.76
N GLY A 37 -12.89 16.62 -6.44
CA GLY A 37 -13.96 16.50 -7.43
C GLY A 37 -14.05 15.11 -8.05
N ARG A 38 -15.13 14.88 -8.80
CA ARG A 38 -15.44 13.58 -9.39
C ARG A 38 -14.57 13.31 -10.61
N PRO A 39 -13.84 12.19 -10.64
CA PRO A 39 -13.00 11.83 -11.79
C PRO A 39 -13.84 11.26 -12.94
N ALA A 40 -13.23 11.19 -14.13
CA ALA A 40 -13.88 10.69 -15.34
C ALA A 40 -14.25 9.20 -15.25
N GLU A 41 -13.52 8.43 -14.45
CA GLU A 41 -13.73 6.99 -14.22
C GLU A 41 -15.05 6.70 -13.50
N HIS A 42 -15.53 7.63 -12.66
CA HIS A 42 -16.83 7.52 -11.98
C HIS A 42 -17.48 8.92 -11.78
N PRO A 43 -18.00 9.52 -12.85
CA PRO A 43 -18.48 10.92 -12.85
C PRO A 43 -19.70 11.15 -11.94
N ASP A 44 -20.38 10.09 -11.55
CA ASP A 44 -21.59 10.14 -10.71
C ASP A 44 -21.32 9.93 -9.22
N ALA A 45 -20.05 9.64 -8.83
CA ALA A 45 -19.68 9.35 -7.44
C ALA A 45 -18.35 10.03 -7.06
N ASP A 46 -18.21 10.44 -5.81
CA ASP A 46 -16.96 11.03 -5.29
C ASP A 46 -15.88 9.97 -5.05
N VAL A 47 -16.30 8.73 -4.75
CA VAL A 47 -15.45 7.55 -4.54
C VAL A 47 -16.12 6.32 -5.17
N CYS A 48 -15.32 5.30 -5.51
CA CYS A 48 -15.82 4.02 -6.02
C CYS A 48 -15.34 2.86 -5.15
N ASP A 49 -15.74 1.63 -5.49
CA ASP A 49 -15.38 0.38 -4.84
C ASP A 49 -14.28 -0.41 -5.55
N ASP A 50 -13.66 0.19 -6.56
CA ASP A 50 -12.51 -0.37 -7.26
C ASP A 50 -11.22 -0.07 -6.47
N TYR A 51 -10.56 -1.13 -5.98
CA TYR A 51 -9.32 -1.04 -5.21
C TYR A 51 -8.14 -0.48 -6.01
N SER A 52 -8.20 -0.54 -7.34
CA SER A 52 -7.16 0.01 -8.22
C SER A 52 -7.27 1.53 -8.38
N HIS A 53 -8.43 2.10 -8.07
CA HIS A 53 -8.71 3.52 -8.24
C HIS A 53 -9.01 4.25 -6.92
N CYS A 54 -9.86 3.68 -6.06
CA CYS A 54 -10.20 4.27 -4.76
C CYS A 54 -9.78 3.36 -3.59
N ALA A 55 -10.62 2.43 -3.18
CA ALA A 55 -10.34 1.45 -2.14
C ALA A 55 -11.27 0.24 -2.30
N ALA A 56 -10.85 -0.94 -1.84
CA ALA A 56 -11.72 -2.09 -1.77
C ALA A 56 -12.93 -1.82 -0.88
N TYR A 57 -14.07 -2.40 -1.22
CA TYR A 57 -15.31 -2.21 -0.49
C TYR A 57 -16.04 -3.53 -0.26
N GLN A 58 -16.46 -3.78 0.99
CA GLN A 58 -17.21 -4.97 1.37
C GLN A 58 -18.68 -4.62 1.68
N PRO A 59 -19.60 -4.79 0.72
CA PRO A 59 -21.00 -4.39 0.90
C PRO A 59 -21.74 -5.19 1.99
N ASP A 60 -21.37 -6.46 2.20
CA ASP A 60 -21.99 -7.33 3.18
C ASP A 60 -21.64 -6.95 4.63
N ALA A 61 -20.49 -6.29 4.86
CA ALA A 61 -20.13 -5.76 6.15
C ALA A 61 -21.15 -4.74 6.68
N VAL A 62 -21.75 -3.99 5.77
CA VAL A 62 -22.78 -2.97 6.09
C VAL A 62 -24.16 -3.59 6.25
N LYS A 63 -24.48 -4.67 5.51
CA LYS A 63 -25.82 -5.28 5.44
C LYS A 63 -26.05 -6.36 6.50
N THR A 64 -25.01 -7.08 6.91
CA THR A 64 -25.14 -8.20 7.85
C THR A 64 -24.79 -7.77 9.26
N PHE A 65 -25.65 -8.06 10.23
CA PHE A 65 -25.38 -7.90 11.67
C PHE A 65 -24.52 -9.06 12.22
N SER A 66 -23.58 -9.59 11.42
CA SER A 66 -22.68 -10.64 11.89
C SER A 66 -21.77 -10.11 13.00
N THR A 67 -21.43 -10.96 13.96
CA THR A 67 -20.53 -10.61 15.06
C THR A 67 -19.15 -10.20 14.57
N GLY A 68 -18.70 -10.71 13.41
CA GLY A 68 -17.41 -10.40 12.81
C GLY A 68 -17.21 -8.92 12.45
N TYR A 69 -18.30 -8.20 12.10
CA TYR A 69 -18.20 -6.78 11.77
C TYR A 69 -18.54 -5.82 12.93
N SER A 70 -18.90 -6.35 14.08
CA SER A 70 -19.32 -5.52 15.24
C SER A 70 -18.20 -4.63 15.76
N ARG A 71 -16.95 -5.11 15.79
CA ARG A 71 -15.77 -4.38 16.22
C ARG A 71 -15.41 -3.27 15.22
N ILE A 72 -15.48 -3.56 13.92
CA ILE A 72 -15.25 -2.59 12.84
C ILE A 72 -16.29 -1.47 12.92
N ARG A 73 -17.58 -1.81 13.02
CA ARG A 73 -18.67 -0.83 13.17
C ARG A 73 -18.47 0.06 14.38
N LYS A 74 -18.10 -0.54 15.52
CA LYS A 74 -17.82 0.21 16.75
C LYS A 74 -16.64 1.17 16.54
N ALA A 75 -15.53 0.73 15.95
CA ALA A 75 -14.36 1.56 15.71
C ALA A 75 -14.67 2.74 14.75
N VAL A 76 -15.43 2.49 13.67
CA VAL A 76 -15.88 3.54 12.74
C VAL A 76 -16.77 4.56 13.44
N LYS A 77 -17.68 4.10 14.33
CA LYS A 77 -18.55 4.97 15.12
C LYS A 77 -17.77 5.78 16.17
N ASP A 78 -16.84 5.14 16.88
CA ASP A 78 -16.03 5.78 17.91
C ASP A 78 -15.13 6.90 17.33
N THR A 79 -14.78 6.81 16.05
CA THR A 79 -13.96 7.80 15.32
C THR A 79 -14.79 8.65 14.34
N ALA A 80 -16.11 8.74 14.54
CA ALA A 80 -16.99 9.45 13.61
C ALA A 80 -16.55 10.92 13.40
N GLY A 81 -16.53 11.36 12.13
CA GLY A 81 -16.13 12.70 11.73
C GLY A 81 -14.64 13.02 11.88
N GLN A 82 -13.81 12.12 12.40
CA GLN A 82 -12.38 12.38 12.54
C GLN A 82 -11.64 12.14 11.21
N ILE A 83 -10.86 13.14 10.81
CA ILE A 83 -9.99 13.10 9.61
C ILE A 83 -8.62 13.67 9.92
N LEU A 84 -7.62 13.30 9.14
CA LEU A 84 -6.28 13.87 9.15
C LEU A 84 -6.19 15.04 8.17
N THR A 85 -5.58 16.12 8.61
CA THR A 85 -5.33 17.30 7.78
C THR A 85 -3.85 17.70 7.84
N CYS A 86 -3.36 18.29 6.75
CA CYS A 86 -2.08 18.98 6.68
C CYS A 86 -2.35 20.38 6.14
N ASP A 87 -1.88 21.41 6.82
CA ASP A 87 -2.16 22.82 6.48
C ASP A 87 -3.66 23.11 6.30
N GLY A 88 -4.49 22.43 7.11
CA GLY A 88 -5.94 22.63 7.11
C GLY A 88 -6.71 21.86 6.01
N ALA A 89 -6.03 21.20 5.08
CA ALA A 89 -6.65 20.41 4.02
C ALA A 89 -6.61 18.90 4.34
N PRO A 90 -7.63 18.11 3.96
CA PRO A 90 -7.60 16.65 4.08
C PRO A 90 -6.41 16.05 3.33
N ILE A 91 -5.76 15.03 3.90
CA ILE A 91 -4.60 14.38 3.28
C ILE A 91 -5.00 13.18 2.43
N ALA A 92 -4.14 12.82 1.47
CA ALA A 92 -4.21 11.53 0.79
C ALA A 92 -3.73 10.41 1.75
N ALA A 93 -4.58 10.02 2.70
CA ALA A 93 -4.25 9.04 3.73
C ALA A 93 -4.20 7.63 3.17
N VAL A 94 -3.21 7.34 2.32
CA VAL A 94 -3.00 6.04 1.69
C VAL A 94 -2.46 5.02 2.68
N PHE A 95 -2.81 3.75 2.49
CA PHE A 95 -2.44 2.64 3.35
C PHE A 95 -2.12 1.38 2.53
N HIS A 96 -1.47 0.42 3.14
CA HIS A 96 -1.07 -0.83 2.50
C HIS A 96 -1.02 -1.95 3.55
N CYS A 97 -1.02 -3.20 3.08
CA CYS A 97 -1.04 -4.37 3.96
C CYS A 97 0.16 -4.38 4.91
N VAL A 98 1.37 -4.49 4.38
CA VAL A 98 2.59 -4.55 5.18
C VAL A 98 3.80 -4.03 4.39
N SER A 99 4.60 -3.18 5.02
CA SER A 99 5.90 -2.72 4.49
C SER A 99 7.04 -3.62 5.00
N GLY A 100 8.23 -3.43 4.44
CA GLY A 100 9.47 -3.86 5.04
C GLY A 100 9.73 -3.17 6.40
N PRO A 101 10.96 -3.13 6.90
CA PRO A 101 11.29 -2.49 8.19
C PRO A 101 10.97 -0.99 8.24
N LYS A 102 10.77 -0.37 7.08
CA LYS A 102 10.35 1.03 6.91
C LYS A 102 9.28 1.12 5.84
N THR A 103 8.43 2.14 5.94
CA THR A 103 7.54 2.54 4.85
C THR A 103 8.32 3.27 3.75
N GLU A 104 7.81 3.24 2.54
CA GLU A 104 8.32 4.06 1.43
C GLU A 104 7.86 5.51 1.56
N SER A 105 8.64 6.44 1.02
CA SER A 105 8.16 7.82 0.82
C SER A 105 7.40 7.96 -0.49
N ALA A 106 6.50 8.94 -0.58
CA ALA A 106 5.83 9.27 -1.83
C ALA A 106 6.83 9.70 -2.91
N ALA A 107 7.91 10.39 -2.53
CA ALA A 107 8.98 10.78 -3.42
C ALA A 107 9.68 9.58 -4.09
N ASP A 108 9.88 8.48 -3.35
CA ASP A 108 10.55 7.29 -3.86
C ASP A 108 9.64 6.44 -4.76
N VAL A 109 8.33 6.43 -4.50
CA VAL A 109 7.37 5.57 -5.23
C VAL A 109 6.68 6.32 -6.37
N TRP A 110 6.32 7.60 -6.16
CA TRP A 110 5.51 8.38 -7.10
C TRP A 110 6.21 9.63 -7.63
N GLY A 111 7.42 9.95 -7.12
CA GLY A 111 8.22 11.10 -7.58
C GLY A 111 7.80 12.45 -7.00
N GLU A 112 6.85 12.49 -6.07
CA GLU A 112 6.35 13.71 -5.44
C GLU A 112 6.69 13.73 -3.95
N ASP A 113 7.38 14.78 -3.48
CA ASP A 113 7.71 14.93 -2.06
C ASP A 113 6.50 15.50 -1.30
N ILE A 114 5.80 14.60 -0.60
CA ILE A 114 4.60 14.92 0.17
C ILE A 114 4.96 14.92 1.67
N PRO A 115 4.79 16.05 2.40
CA PRO A 115 5.28 16.21 3.77
C PRO A 115 4.77 15.16 4.77
N TYR A 116 3.59 14.62 4.55
CA TYR A 116 2.94 13.62 5.41
C TYR A 116 3.06 12.18 4.90
N LEU A 117 3.73 11.93 3.74
CA LEU A 117 3.99 10.59 3.19
C LEU A 117 5.49 10.32 3.13
N GLN A 118 6.13 10.43 4.28
CA GLN A 118 7.55 10.19 4.47
C GLN A 118 7.82 8.76 4.90
N SER A 119 9.06 8.29 4.69
CA SER A 119 9.50 6.98 5.16
C SER A 119 9.64 6.98 6.68
N VAL A 120 8.92 6.08 7.36
CA VAL A 120 8.99 5.88 8.81
C VAL A 120 9.31 4.42 9.14
N VAL A 121 9.81 4.15 10.35
CA VAL A 121 10.02 2.78 10.83
C VAL A 121 8.67 2.08 10.90
N SER A 122 8.58 0.86 10.39
CA SER A 122 7.34 0.07 10.39
C SER A 122 7.60 -1.31 11.02
N PRO A 123 7.30 -1.46 12.32
CA PRO A 123 7.52 -2.72 13.03
C PRO A 123 6.45 -3.77 12.70
N GLY A 124 6.69 -5.01 13.12
CA GLY A 124 5.68 -6.07 13.13
C GLY A 124 5.37 -6.73 11.79
N GLY A 125 6.12 -6.41 10.72
CA GLY A 125 5.87 -6.98 9.39
C GLY A 125 5.85 -8.51 9.38
N THR A 126 6.70 -9.15 10.14
CA THR A 126 6.79 -10.62 10.25
C THR A 126 5.57 -11.28 10.88
N GLN A 127 4.62 -10.53 11.43
CA GLN A 127 3.33 -11.06 11.88
C GLN A 127 2.39 -11.44 10.73
N TYR A 128 2.66 -10.90 9.54
CA TYR A 128 1.93 -11.28 8.34
C TYR A 128 2.54 -12.53 7.71
N ALA A 129 1.75 -13.59 7.55
CA ALA A 129 2.24 -14.86 6.98
C ALA A 129 2.78 -14.71 5.54
N GLY A 130 2.31 -13.72 4.79
CA GLY A 130 2.77 -13.38 3.44
C GLY A 130 3.80 -12.26 3.40
N TYR A 131 4.51 -11.98 4.52
CA TYR A 131 5.51 -10.92 4.60
C TYR A 131 6.65 -11.11 3.58
N GLU A 132 7.04 -12.34 3.36
CA GLU A 132 7.97 -12.74 2.32
C GLU A 132 7.22 -13.55 1.27
N SER A 133 7.49 -13.31 0.00
CA SER A 133 6.88 -14.04 -1.10
C SER A 133 7.86 -14.22 -2.24
N GLU A 134 7.60 -15.24 -3.06
CA GLU A 134 8.44 -15.57 -4.21
C GLU A 134 7.60 -15.72 -5.47
N VAL A 135 8.13 -15.21 -6.57
CA VAL A 135 7.60 -15.44 -7.93
C VAL A 135 8.72 -15.99 -8.78
N THR A 136 8.58 -17.23 -9.22
CA THR A 136 9.54 -17.90 -10.12
C THR A 136 8.94 -18.04 -11.51
N LEU A 137 9.71 -17.65 -12.53
CA LEU A 137 9.38 -17.82 -13.93
C LEU A 137 10.47 -18.65 -14.61
N THR A 138 10.09 -19.46 -15.60
CA THR A 138 11.06 -20.02 -16.53
C THR A 138 11.65 -18.92 -17.41
N ALA A 139 12.85 -19.12 -17.92
CA ALA A 139 13.50 -18.18 -18.82
C ALA A 139 12.61 -17.82 -20.03
N ASP A 140 11.89 -18.81 -20.58
CA ASP A 140 11.00 -18.58 -21.72
C ASP A 140 9.77 -17.76 -21.37
N ALA A 141 9.10 -18.06 -20.25
CA ALA A 141 7.95 -17.27 -19.78
C ALA A 141 8.35 -15.83 -19.44
N PHE A 142 9.56 -15.63 -18.91
CA PHE A 142 10.10 -14.30 -18.66
C PHE A 142 10.34 -13.54 -19.96
N ARG A 143 10.99 -14.15 -20.96
CA ARG A 143 11.24 -13.55 -22.29
C ARG A 143 9.92 -13.13 -22.96
N GLU A 144 8.90 -14.00 -22.91
CA GLU A 144 7.60 -13.70 -23.48
C GLU A 144 6.97 -12.45 -22.87
N LYS A 145 6.93 -12.36 -21.54
CA LYS A 145 6.41 -11.17 -20.82
C LYS A 145 7.20 -9.90 -21.15
N VAL A 146 8.53 -9.99 -21.16
CA VAL A 146 9.40 -8.85 -21.46
C VAL A 146 9.23 -8.40 -22.91
N ALA A 147 9.15 -9.31 -23.86
CA ALA A 147 8.97 -8.98 -25.28
C ALA A 147 7.66 -8.21 -25.54
N GLN A 148 6.59 -8.55 -24.82
CA GLN A 148 5.29 -7.87 -24.93
C GLN A 148 5.30 -6.44 -24.37
N THR A 149 6.05 -6.19 -23.30
CA THR A 149 5.96 -4.95 -22.52
C THR A 149 7.18 -4.05 -22.69
N LEU A 150 8.36 -4.63 -22.86
CA LEU A 150 9.65 -3.96 -22.95
C LEU A 150 10.40 -4.37 -24.23
N PRO A 151 9.89 -4.09 -25.44
CA PRO A 151 10.42 -4.61 -26.69
C PRO A 151 11.87 -4.19 -27.02
N LYS A 152 12.42 -3.21 -26.29
CA LYS A 152 13.82 -2.75 -26.43
C LYS A 152 14.77 -3.47 -25.49
N ALA A 153 14.28 -4.27 -24.54
CA ALA A 153 15.12 -5.02 -23.62
C ALA A 153 15.71 -6.25 -24.29
N ASP A 154 17.02 -6.39 -24.25
CA ASP A 154 17.70 -7.58 -24.73
C ASP A 154 17.77 -8.65 -23.64
N VAL A 155 16.94 -9.65 -23.76
CA VAL A 155 16.89 -10.85 -22.90
C VAL A 155 17.37 -12.09 -23.66
N SER A 156 18.27 -11.95 -24.63
CA SER A 156 18.99 -13.05 -25.24
C SER A 156 20.02 -13.65 -24.25
N GLY A 157 20.50 -14.84 -24.54
CA GLY A 157 21.44 -15.52 -23.66
C GLY A 157 20.82 -16.04 -22.37
N THR A 158 21.61 -16.10 -21.30
CA THR A 158 21.23 -16.69 -20.00
C THR A 158 20.70 -15.63 -19.02
N PRO A 159 19.79 -16.01 -18.10
CA PRO A 159 19.15 -15.09 -17.14
C PRO A 159 20.10 -14.27 -16.26
N ASP A 160 21.27 -14.79 -15.95
CA ASP A 160 22.29 -14.09 -15.14
C ASP A 160 22.81 -12.79 -15.76
N ARG A 161 22.62 -12.61 -17.08
CA ARG A 161 23.04 -11.43 -17.84
C ARG A 161 21.93 -10.41 -18.07
N TRP A 162 20.68 -10.75 -17.74
CA TRP A 162 19.54 -9.87 -18.05
C TRP A 162 19.40 -8.70 -17.09
N PHE A 163 19.88 -8.86 -15.86
CA PHE A 163 19.80 -7.83 -14.83
C PHE A 163 21.18 -7.22 -14.55
N ALA A 164 21.18 -5.92 -14.36
CA ALA A 164 22.39 -5.19 -13.97
C ALA A 164 22.10 -4.35 -12.70
N SER A 165 22.62 -3.12 -12.62
CA SER A 165 22.45 -2.24 -11.46
C SER A 165 20.99 -1.93 -11.14
N SER A 166 20.65 -1.84 -9.85
CA SER A 166 19.40 -1.30 -9.36
C SER A 166 19.64 -0.11 -8.43
N VAL A 167 18.73 0.84 -8.46
CA VAL A 167 18.65 1.95 -7.51
C VAL A 167 17.52 1.64 -6.53
N ARG A 168 17.79 1.78 -5.23
CA ARG A 168 16.82 1.50 -4.17
C ARG A 168 16.52 2.74 -3.34
N SER A 169 15.31 2.75 -2.75
CA SER A 169 14.95 3.69 -1.69
C SER A 169 15.68 3.35 -0.38
N ALA A 170 15.61 4.25 0.58
CA ALA A 170 16.08 4.02 1.95
C ALA A 170 15.26 2.96 2.71
N ALA A 171 14.05 2.66 2.26
CA ALA A 171 13.16 1.62 2.79
C ALA A 171 13.43 0.24 2.17
N GLY A 172 14.18 0.17 1.07
CA GLY A 172 14.59 -1.06 0.40
C GLY A 172 13.89 -1.32 -0.93
N GLY A 173 12.83 -0.60 -1.26
CA GLY A 173 12.14 -0.73 -2.54
C GLY A 173 13.02 -0.41 -3.74
N VAL A 174 12.89 -1.15 -4.81
CA VAL A 174 13.57 -0.89 -6.08
C VAL A 174 12.88 0.31 -6.75
N LYS A 175 13.61 1.41 -6.90
CA LYS A 175 13.18 2.57 -7.68
C LYS A 175 13.33 2.28 -9.17
N THR A 176 14.52 1.85 -9.58
CA THR A 176 14.80 1.44 -10.95
C THR A 176 15.72 0.22 -10.97
N VAL A 177 15.58 -0.58 -12.02
CA VAL A 177 16.49 -1.70 -12.31
C VAL A 177 16.83 -1.70 -13.80
N LYS A 178 18.07 -2.07 -14.14
CA LYS A 178 18.50 -2.25 -15.53
C LYS A 178 18.16 -3.68 -15.95
N LEU A 179 17.19 -3.83 -16.88
CA LEU A 179 16.75 -5.11 -17.43
C LEU A 179 16.99 -5.12 -18.94
N GLY A 180 17.80 -6.07 -19.42
CA GLY A 180 18.13 -6.18 -20.84
C GLY A 180 18.70 -4.87 -21.43
N GLY A 181 19.49 -4.12 -20.65
CA GLY A 181 20.04 -2.83 -21.06
C GLY A 181 19.09 -1.63 -20.92
N VAL A 182 17.80 -1.83 -20.67
CA VAL A 182 16.79 -0.78 -20.47
C VAL A 182 16.63 -0.49 -18.99
N THR A 183 16.51 0.77 -18.60
CA THR A 183 16.15 1.17 -17.23
C THR A 183 14.64 1.09 -17.08
N VAL A 184 14.18 0.31 -16.10
CA VAL A 184 12.76 0.05 -15.81
C VAL A 184 12.44 0.45 -14.38
N GLU A 185 11.33 1.14 -14.16
CA GLU A 185 10.83 1.49 -12.84
C GLU A 185 10.47 0.23 -12.03
N GLY A 186 10.77 0.23 -10.73
CA GLY A 186 10.44 -0.90 -9.85
C GLY A 186 8.94 -1.19 -9.78
N THR A 187 8.12 -0.14 -9.85
CA THR A 187 6.65 -0.25 -9.94
C THR A 187 6.18 -0.96 -11.22
N ALA A 188 6.85 -0.68 -12.35
CA ALA A 188 6.56 -1.37 -13.62
C ALA A 188 6.99 -2.85 -13.57
N VAL A 189 8.13 -3.17 -12.94
CA VAL A 189 8.56 -4.56 -12.71
C VAL A 189 7.56 -5.28 -11.81
N ARG A 190 7.14 -4.64 -10.70
CA ARG A 190 6.11 -5.17 -9.81
C ARG A 190 4.82 -5.53 -10.57
N ALA A 191 4.32 -4.62 -11.38
CA ALA A 191 3.09 -4.83 -12.17
C ALA A 191 3.27 -5.94 -13.22
N LEU A 192 4.39 -5.95 -13.96
CA LEU A 192 4.67 -6.91 -15.03
C LEU A 192 4.73 -8.35 -14.53
N PHE A 193 5.35 -8.57 -13.37
CA PHE A 193 5.56 -9.92 -12.82
C PHE A 193 4.59 -10.27 -11.69
N GLY A 194 3.66 -9.39 -11.32
CA GLY A 194 2.67 -9.63 -10.26
C GLY A 194 3.29 -9.73 -8.87
N LEU A 195 4.35 -8.94 -8.60
CA LEU A 195 5.04 -8.96 -7.32
C LEU A 195 4.21 -8.26 -6.24
N GLN A 196 4.34 -8.71 -5.01
CA GLN A 196 3.59 -8.13 -3.89
C GLN A 196 4.03 -6.70 -3.54
N SER A 197 5.32 -6.39 -3.69
CA SER A 197 5.87 -5.04 -3.46
C SER A 197 7.01 -4.71 -4.42
N THR A 198 7.53 -3.49 -4.34
CA THR A 198 8.77 -3.08 -5.02
C THR A 198 10.05 -3.46 -4.26
N ASN A 199 9.93 -3.94 -3.01
CA ASN A 199 11.08 -4.40 -2.23
C ASN A 199 11.40 -5.86 -2.58
N PHE A 200 12.00 -6.07 -3.74
CA PHE A 200 12.36 -7.39 -4.23
C PHE A 200 13.87 -7.53 -4.48
N THR A 201 14.36 -8.76 -4.35
CA THR A 201 15.67 -9.21 -4.85
C THR A 201 15.46 -10.24 -5.94
N ILE A 202 16.49 -10.46 -6.77
CA ILE A 202 16.40 -11.36 -7.92
C ILE A 202 17.51 -12.39 -7.80
N THR A 203 17.14 -13.66 -7.95
CA THR A 203 18.07 -14.77 -8.15
C THR A 203 17.80 -15.43 -9.49
N THR A 204 18.83 -15.94 -10.14
CA THR A 204 18.74 -16.57 -11.46
C THR A 204 19.44 -17.91 -11.46
N THR A 205 18.91 -18.84 -12.27
CA THR A 205 19.59 -20.05 -12.70
C THR A 205 19.76 -20.02 -14.23
N GLU A 206 20.25 -21.08 -14.84
CA GLU A 206 20.31 -21.17 -16.31
C GLU A 206 18.92 -21.08 -16.95
N ASP A 207 17.88 -21.59 -16.26
CA ASP A 207 16.54 -21.79 -16.83
C ASP A 207 15.44 -20.99 -16.12
N SER A 208 15.76 -20.25 -15.06
CA SER A 208 14.74 -19.56 -14.25
C SER A 208 15.19 -18.25 -13.65
N ILE A 209 14.19 -17.42 -13.33
CA ILE A 209 14.32 -16.17 -12.58
C ILE A 209 13.36 -16.25 -11.39
N THR A 210 13.87 -15.96 -10.17
CA THR A 210 13.06 -15.89 -8.96
C THR A 210 13.15 -14.48 -8.37
N PHE A 211 12.01 -13.86 -8.18
CA PHE A 211 11.85 -12.62 -7.41
C PHE A 211 11.49 -12.98 -5.96
N HIS A 212 12.30 -12.58 -5.00
CA HIS A 212 12.01 -12.67 -3.57
C HIS A 212 11.55 -11.30 -3.10
N THR A 213 10.34 -11.20 -2.58
CA THR A 213 9.69 -9.95 -2.25
C THR A 213 9.44 -9.83 -0.75
N ILE A 214 9.68 -8.66 -0.17
CA ILE A 214 9.38 -8.33 1.23
C ILE A 214 8.26 -7.29 1.27
N GLY A 215 7.20 -7.56 2.04
CA GLY A 215 6.04 -6.68 2.19
C GLY A 215 5.00 -6.87 1.10
N TYR A 216 3.83 -6.23 1.31
CA TYR A 216 2.68 -6.30 0.39
C TYR A 216 1.99 -4.94 0.28
N GLY A 217 1.94 -4.40 -0.93
CA GLY A 217 1.36 -3.12 -1.28
C GLY A 217 2.40 -2.14 -1.83
N HIS A 218 2.01 -0.86 -1.93
CA HIS A 218 2.89 0.21 -2.42
C HIS A 218 3.89 0.71 -1.37
N GLY A 219 3.70 0.35 -0.11
CA GLY A 219 4.62 0.66 0.99
C GLY A 219 4.51 2.07 1.58
N VAL A 220 3.70 2.98 1.04
CA VAL A 220 3.59 4.38 1.48
C VAL A 220 2.46 4.56 2.50
N GLY A 221 2.65 5.43 3.50
CA GLY A 221 1.66 5.73 4.53
C GLY A 221 1.45 4.60 5.54
N LEU A 222 0.21 4.35 5.99
CA LEU A 222 -0.10 3.41 7.06
C LEU A 222 0.12 1.95 6.63
N SER A 223 1.00 1.23 7.34
CA SER A 223 1.10 -0.22 7.26
C SER A 223 0.08 -0.86 8.20
N GLN A 224 -0.86 -1.66 7.67
CA GLN A 224 -1.92 -2.29 8.48
C GLN A 224 -1.34 -3.21 9.55
N TYR A 225 -0.38 -4.08 9.20
CA TYR A 225 0.30 -4.95 10.17
C TYR A 225 1.25 -4.19 11.09
N GLY A 226 1.81 -3.07 10.65
CA GLY A 226 2.55 -2.17 11.53
C GLY A 226 1.66 -1.50 12.57
N ALA A 227 0.47 -1.05 12.18
CA ALA A 227 -0.56 -0.52 13.08
C ALA A 227 -1.04 -1.58 14.07
N LYS A 228 -1.23 -2.85 13.61
CA LYS A 228 -1.53 -3.98 14.48
C LYS A 228 -0.49 -4.15 15.57
N TYR A 229 0.78 -4.22 15.18
CA TYR A 229 1.89 -4.37 16.13
C TYR A 229 1.94 -3.21 17.13
N MET A 230 1.84 -1.95 16.68
CA MET A 230 1.85 -0.80 17.58
C MET A 230 0.69 -0.84 18.57
N ALA A 231 -0.51 -1.18 18.14
CA ALA A 231 -1.67 -1.33 19.01
C ALA A 231 -1.48 -2.45 20.04
N GLU A 232 -0.83 -3.57 19.69
CA GLU A 232 -0.45 -4.66 20.60
C GLU A 232 0.61 -4.20 21.63
N GLN A 233 1.42 -3.17 21.31
CA GLN A 233 2.37 -2.56 22.25
C GLN A 233 1.73 -1.45 23.10
N GLY A 234 0.42 -1.21 22.96
CA GLY A 234 -0.32 -0.26 23.77
C GLY A 234 -0.45 1.16 23.18
N TYR A 235 -0.01 1.37 21.95
CA TYR A 235 -0.24 2.65 21.27
C TYR A 235 -1.72 2.80 20.91
N ASP A 236 -2.28 3.98 21.13
CA ASP A 236 -3.62 4.32 20.68
C ASP A 236 -3.64 4.70 19.18
N TYR A 237 -4.85 4.79 18.60
CA TYR A 237 -5.01 5.08 17.17
C TYR A 237 -4.48 6.46 16.78
N THR A 238 -4.45 7.43 17.70
CA THR A 238 -3.94 8.79 17.42
C THR A 238 -2.42 8.79 17.33
N GLU A 239 -1.75 8.03 18.18
CA GLU A 239 -0.31 7.81 18.15
C GLU A 239 0.10 7.03 16.89
N ILE A 240 -0.66 5.99 16.51
CA ILE A 240 -0.45 5.22 15.29
C ILE A 240 -0.57 6.12 14.05
N LEU A 241 -1.62 6.93 13.97
CA LEU A 241 -1.83 7.86 12.85
C LEU A 241 -0.72 8.92 12.77
N ALA A 242 -0.34 9.52 13.89
CA ALA A 242 0.75 10.50 13.95
C ALA A 242 2.10 9.90 13.54
N HIS A 243 2.33 8.60 13.82
CA HIS A 243 3.52 7.89 13.40
C HIS A 243 3.60 7.70 11.88
N TYR A 244 2.51 7.22 11.25
CA TYR A 244 2.50 6.92 9.83
C TYR A 244 2.24 8.12 8.92
N TYR A 245 1.64 9.19 9.46
CA TYR A 245 1.37 10.43 8.74
C TYR A 245 1.95 11.62 9.52
N PRO A 246 3.28 11.79 9.51
CA PRO A 246 3.92 12.92 10.16
C PRO A 246 3.41 14.25 9.58
N ASN A 247 3.55 15.33 10.32
CA ASN A 247 3.10 16.67 9.92
C ASN A 247 1.58 16.79 9.66
N THR A 248 0.78 15.93 10.31
CA THR A 248 -0.70 16.01 10.23
C THR A 248 -1.32 16.32 11.58
N GLU A 249 -2.56 16.81 11.51
CA GLU A 249 -3.41 17.04 12.68
C GLU A 249 -4.69 16.21 12.53
N LEU A 250 -5.10 15.58 13.64
CA LEU A 250 -6.40 14.92 13.73
C LEU A 250 -7.47 15.99 14.06
N ARG A 251 -8.46 16.14 13.20
CA ARG A 251 -9.56 17.11 13.37
C ARG A 251 -10.91 16.45 13.15
N LEU A 252 -11.96 17.10 13.66
CA LEU A 252 -13.32 16.78 13.24
C LEU A 252 -13.58 17.46 11.89
N GLU A 253 -14.13 16.69 10.95
CA GLU A 253 -14.66 17.24 9.70
C GLU A 253 -15.68 18.32 10.06
N SER A 254 -15.46 19.54 9.59
CA SER A 254 -16.45 20.59 9.72
C SER A 254 -17.62 20.22 8.83
N GLY A 255 -18.73 19.76 9.44
CA GLY A 255 -19.98 19.57 8.72
C GLY A 255 -20.43 20.90 8.12
N GLU A 256 -20.69 20.90 6.83
CA GLU A 256 -21.48 21.95 6.17
C GLU A 256 -22.91 21.96 6.71
#